data_68234235c3662f50b29e2e10bb448f17
#
_entry.id   68234235c3662f50b29e2e10bb448f17
#
_cell.length_a   1.000
_cell.length_b   1.000
_cell.length_c   1.000
_cell.angle_alpha   90.00
_cell.angle_beta   90.00
_cell.angle_gamma   90.00
#
_symmetry.space_group_name_H-M   'P 1'
#
loop_
_entity.id
_entity.type
_entity.pdbx_description
1 polymer ?
#
loop_
_entity_poly.entity_id
_entity_poly.type
_entity_poly.pdbx_seq_one_letter_code
_entity_poly.pdbx_strand_id
1 'polypeptide(L)'
;MKQIRLALALTLGAFIMPIAAVAQGIPVAPMEAPPQTGAIPLGTGAVPDMPAESWFTLAGRATVRNVSTATLLPILPDKAKATGAAVVIAPGGGFIMESMEAEAMKPARWFADHGIAAFVLKYRLDPTPAGMDAFRSAALARFAAAAAMGAKSGADIAAPASALADAQAAMRLVRARARQWNVDPSRVAYMGFSAGAIMGTDLVKAAAPGTMPDLFAAIYPNMAATTVTENAPPLFVAVASDDELFGKQGYALPESWRRAGRPVELHVYEHGGHGFGFDGKPGTTSAGWNAALLGWLRAHGWLTR
;
A
#
# COMPACT_ATOMS: atom_id res chain seq x y z
N MET A 1 54.93 7.13 30.96
CA MET A 1 54.19 7.11 29.70
C MET A 1 53.17 5.96 29.75
N LYS A 2 51.93 6.26 30.14
CA LYS A 2 50.83 5.28 30.21
C LYS A 2 50.01 5.44 28.93
N GLN A 3 49.98 4.41 28.08
CA GLN A 3 49.13 4.35 26.91
C GLN A 3 47.68 4.02 27.33
N ILE A 4 46.78 4.94 27.09
CA ILE A 4 45.35 4.75 27.24
C ILE A 4 44.88 4.11 25.91
N ARG A 5 44.52 2.83 25.96
CA ARG A 5 43.81 2.15 24.84
C ARG A 5 42.34 2.48 24.91
N LEU A 6 41.89 3.33 24.02
CA LEU A 6 40.47 3.62 23.82
C LEU A 6 39.85 2.45 23.04
N ALA A 7 39.06 1.63 23.70
CA ALA A 7 38.28 0.58 23.06
C ALA A 7 37.03 1.24 22.44
N LEU A 8 37.03 1.37 21.12
CA LEU A 8 35.85 1.80 20.35
C LEU A 8 34.93 0.60 20.22
N ALA A 9 33.90 0.53 21.06
CA ALA A 9 32.82 -0.45 20.90
C ALA A 9 31.94 -0.02 19.71
N LEU A 10 32.14 -0.61 18.53
CA LEU A 10 31.20 -0.55 17.42
C LEU A 10 29.95 -1.34 17.81
N THR A 11 28.91 -0.66 18.24
CA THR A 11 27.56 -1.23 18.28
C THR A 11 27.03 -1.28 16.85
N LEU A 12 27.19 -2.42 16.19
CA LEU A 12 26.47 -2.74 14.95
C LEU A 12 24.99 -2.90 15.32
N GLY A 13 24.23 -1.81 15.26
CA GLY A 13 22.77 -1.83 15.30
C GLY A 13 22.23 -2.25 13.94
N ALA A 14 22.17 -3.55 13.67
CA ALA A 14 21.43 -4.05 12.53
C ALA A 14 19.92 -3.87 12.79
N PHE A 15 19.35 -2.78 12.30
CA PHE A 15 17.89 -2.58 12.27
C PHE A 15 17.32 -3.36 11.07
N ILE A 16 17.00 -4.61 11.29
CA ILE A 16 16.19 -5.45 10.39
C ILE A 16 14.72 -5.12 10.69
N MET A 17 13.99 -4.56 9.73
CA MET A 17 12.61 -4.09 9.83
C MET A 17 11.72 -4.84 8.82
N PRO A 18 10.43 -4.81 8.89
CA PRO A 18 9.43 -5.19 9.88
C PRO A 18 9.02 -6.67 9.89
N ILE A 19 9.58 -7.54 9.04
CA ILE A 19 9.35 -9.00 9.13
C ILE A 19 9.96 -9.54 10.42
N ALA A 20 11.19 -9.13 10.73
CA ALA A 20 11.81 -9.38 12.04
C ALA A 20 11.08 -8.69 13.20
N ALA A 21 10.33 -7.67 12.93
CA ALA A 21 9.61 -6.89 13.92
C ALA A 21 8.45 -7.65 14.55
N VAL A 22 7.72 -8.45 13.79
CA VAL A 22 6.73 -9.39 14.35
C VAL A 22 7.44 -10.49 15.15
N ALA A 23 8.70 -10.83 14.80
CA ALA A 23 9.53 -11.83 15.48
C ALA A 23 10.27 -11.30 16.72
N GLN A 24 10.62 -10.02 16.78
CA GLN A 24 11.53 -9.45 17.78
C GLN A 24 10.86 -8.44 18.73
N GLY A 25 9.60 -8.69 19.13
CA GLY A 25 8.99 -7.93 20.23
C GLY A 25 8.49 -6.53 19.85
N ILE A 26 8.13 -6.27 18.59
CA ILE A 26 7.34 -5.08 18.28
C ILE A 26 6.06 -5.13 19.10
N PRO A 27 5.73 -4.04 19.81
CA PRO A 27 4.52 -3.97 20.60
C PRO A 27 3.30 -4.20 19.71
N VAL A 28 2.54 -5.25 20.03
CA VAL A 28 1.24 -5.55 19.47
C VAL A 28 0.24 -5.56 20.61
N ALA A 29 -0.76 -4.71 20.55
CA ALA A 29 -1.80 -4.64 21.56
C ALA A 29 -3.19 -4.67 20.90
N PRO A 30 -4.16 -5.41 21.44
CA PRO A 30 -5.56 -5.32 21.00
C PRO A 30 -6.06 -3.88 21.08
N MET A 31 -6.92 -3.50 20.14
CA MET A 31 -7.60 -2.21 20.18
C MET A 31 -9.06 -2.38 19.75
N GLU A 32 -9.90 -1.47 20.15
CA GLU A 32 -11.25 -1.38 19.62
C GLU A 32 -11.21 -0.91 18.16
N ALA A 33 -12.15 -1.40 17.35
CA ALA A 33 -12.29 -0.94 15.97
C ALA A 33 -12.54 0.57 15.94
N PRO A 34 -11.77 1.36 15.20
CA PRO A 34 -12.08 2.76 15.01
C PRO A 34 -13.46 2.93 14.37
N PRO A 35 -14.18 4.03 14.64
CA PRO A 35 -15.44 4.30 13.98
C PRO A 35 -15.30 4.27 12.46
N GLN A 36 -16.13 3.45 11.81
CA GLN A 36 -16.18 3.32 10.34
C GLN A 36 -17.34 4.15 9.74
N THR A 37 -17.62 5.30 10.35
CA THR A 37 -18.74 6.17 9.95
C THR A 37 -18.59 6.61 8.49
N GLY A 38 -19.58 6.28 7.67
CA GLY A 38 -19.57 6.59 6.24
C GLY A 38 -18.90 5.53 5.37
N ALA A 39 -18.40 4.43 5.94
CA ALA A 39 -17.90 3.31 5.15
C ALA A 39 -19.03 2.66 4.34
N ILE A 40 -18.78 2.41 3.08
CA ILE A 40 -19.77 1.90 2.12
C ILE A 40 -19.40 0.44 1.80
N PRO A 41 -20.28 -0.53 2.06
CA PRO A 41 -20.07 -1.91 1.64
C PRO A 41 -19.94 -2.00 0.11
N LEU A 42 -18.97 -2.78 -0.37
CA LEU A 42 -18.74 -2.94 -1.82
C LEU A 42 -19.65 -3.98 -2.48
N GLY A 43 -20.35 -4.81 -1.68
CA GLY A 43 -21.27 -5.82 -2.20
C GLY A 43 -20.59 -6.98 -2.92
N THR A 44 -19.28 -7.19 -2.70
CA THR A 44 -18.48 -8.24 -3.33
C THR A 44 -18.59 -9.61 -2.64
N GLY A 45 -19.47 -9.72 -1.64
CA GLY A 45 -19.66 -10.92 -0.83
C GLY A 45 -18.76 -10.96 0.39
N ALA A 46 -18.90 -12.03 1.19
CA ALA A 46 -18.08 -12.27 2.36
C ALA A 46 -17.16 -13.48 2.13
N VAL A 47 -16.04 -13.54 2.86
CA VAL A 47 -15.21 -14.74 2.93
C VAL A 47 -15.89 -15.72 3.90
N PRO A 48 -16.24 -16.94 3.47
CA PRO A 48 -16.85 -17.95 4.36
C PRO A 48 -15.90 -18.31 5.51
N ASP A 49 -16.49 -18.66 6.67
CA ASP A 49 -15.78 -19.18 7.84
C ASP A 49 -14.62 -18.29 8.34
N MET A 50 -14.63 -17.00 7.97
CA MET A 50 -13.64 -16.04 8.42
C MET A 50 -13.76 -15.83 9.95
N PRO A 51 -12.67 -15.96 10.72
CA PRO A 51 -12.68 -15.53 12.11
C PRO A 51 -13.07 -14.04 12.23
N ALA A 52 -13.62 -13.65 13.38
CA ALA A 52 -14.06 -12.28 13.60
C ALA A 52 -12.98 -11.25 13.25
N GLU A 53 -13.39 -10.18 12.55
CA GLU A 53 -12.52 -9.02 12.27
C GLU A 53 -11.91 -8.53 13.59
N SER A 54 -10.62 -8.31 13.59
CA SER A 54 -9.88 -7.96 14.80
C SER A 54 -8.93 -6.80 14.52
N TRP A 55 -9.03 -5.77 15.35
CA TRP A 55 -8.17 -4.59 15.32
C TRP A 55 -7.11 -4.67 16.42
N PHE A 56 -5.91 -4.20 16.09
CA PHE A 56 -4.78 -4.17 16.99
C PHE A 56 -3.82 -3.05 16.60
N THR A 57 -2.95 -2.65 17.52
CA THR A 57 -1.82 -1.78 17.18
C THR A 57 -0.60 -2.62 16.86
N LEU A 58 0.07 -2.30 15.76
CA LEU A 58 1.40 -2.78 15.40
C LEU A 58 2.35 -1.58 15.43
N ALA A 59 3.33 -1.59 16.31
CA ALA A 59 4.20 -0.42 16.57
C ALA A 59 3.39 0.87 16.86
N GLY A 60 2.30 0.76 17.61
CA GLY A 60 1.40 1.88 17.94
C GLY A 60 0.48 2.34 16.80
N ARG A 61 0.45 1.66 15.64
CA ARG A 61 -0.36 2.03 14.47
C ARG A 61 -1.51 1.05 14.27
N ALA A 62 -2.71 1.58 14.03
CA ALA A 62 -3.92 0.77 13.84
C ALA A 62 -3.79 -0.15 12.63
N THR A 63 -4.05 -1.42 12.86
CA THR A 63 -3.97 -2.52 11.89
C THR A 63 -5.21 -3.40 12.06
N VAL A 64 -5.75 -3.94 10.97
CA VAL A 64 -6.89 -4.85 10.98
C VAL A 64 -6.54 -6.17 10.31
N ARG A 65 -7.16 -7.25 10.76
CA ARG A 65 -7.07 -8.59 10.15
C ARG A 65 -8.43 -9.27 10.11
N ASN A 66 -8.52 -10.37 9.37
CA ASN A 66 -9.75 -11.14 9.19
C ASN A 66 -10.91 -10.28 8.66
N VAL A 67 -10.61 -9.42 7.69
CA VAL A 67 -11.63 -8.66 6.98
C VAL A 67 -12.39 -9.61 6.05
N SER A 68 -13.64 -9.90 6.40
CA SER A 68 -14.52 -10.78 5.63
C SER A 68 -15.32 -10.04 4.56
N THR A 69 -15.62 -8.75 4.79
CA THR A 69 -16.47 -7.94 3.90
C THR A 69 -15.73 -6.66 3.53
N ALA A 70 -15.63 -6.39 2.24
CA ALA A 70 -14.93 -5.19 1.78
C ALA A 70 -15.78 -3.93 1.92
N THR A 71 -15.13 -2.83 2.33
CA THR A 71 -15.75 -1.50 2.44
C THR A 71 -14.87 -0.42 1.83
N LEU A 72 -15.50 0.68 1.42
CA LEU A 72 -14.84 1.88 0.93
C LEU A 72 -15.21 3.06 1.81
N LEU A 73 -14.23 3.70 2.46
CA LEU A 73 -14.43 4.85 3.33
C LEU A 73 -14.00 6.14 2.62
N PRO A 74 -14.94 7.05 2.28
CA PRO A 74 -14.61 8.35 1.70
C PRO A 74 -13.98 9.29 2.75
N ILE A 75 -12.86 9.92 2.38
CA ILE A 75 -12.22 11.03 3.08
C ILE A 75 -12.17 12.20 2.10
N LEU A 76 -13.07 13.14 2.24
CA LEU A 76 -13.28 14.19 1.25
C LEU A 76 -12.53 15.45 1.63
N PRO A 77 -12.03 16.20 0.63
CA PRO A 77 -11.44 17.52 0.85
C PRO A 77 -12.52 18.55 1.24
N ASP A 78 -12.07 19.67 1.78
CA ASP A 78 -12.90 20.87 1.83
C ASP A 78 -13.41 21.19 0.41
N LYS A 79 -14.72 21.48 0.29
CA LYS A 79 -15.35 21.79 -1.00
C LYS A 79 -14.67 22.96 -1.73
N ALA A 80 -14.15 23.93 -0.99
CA ALA A 80 -13.44 25.08 -1.56
C ALA A 80 -12.10 24.69 -2.20
N LYS A 81 -11.47 23.63 -1.72
CA LYS A 81 -10.17 23.13 -2.20
C LYS A 81 -10.29 22.00 -3.22
N ALA A 82 -11.49 21.38 -3.36
CA ALA A 82 -11.68 20.20 -4.19
C ALA A 82 -11.25 20.45 -5.64
N THR A 83 -10.32 19.62 -6.13
CA THR A 83 -9.77 19.68 -7.50
C THR A 83 -10.58 18.88 -8.52
N GLY A 84 -11.51 18.05 -8.05
CA GLY A 84 -12.23 17.07 -8.87
C GLY A 84 -11.46 15.75 -9.04
N ALA A 85 -10.21 15.66 -8.61
CA ALA A 85 -9.46 14.41 -8.64
C ALA A 85 -9.81 13.51 -7.46
N ALA A 86 -9.64 12.19 -7.64
CA ALA A 86 -9.87 11.18 -6.61
C ALA A 86 -8.78 10.12 -6.59
N VAL A 87 -8.59 9.45 -5.45
CA VAL A 87 -7.69 8.31 -5.31
C VAL A 87 -8.32 7.20 -4.48
N VAL A 88 -8.28 5.97 -4.96
CA VAL A 88 -8.56 4.76 -4.16
C VAL A 88 -7.24 4.32 -3.55
N ILE A 89 -7.20 4.13 -2.22
CA ILE A 89 -6.00 3.79 -1.46
C ILE A 89 -6.17 2.40 -0.87
N ALA A 90 -5.25 1.49 -1.19
CA ALA A 90 -5.21 0.13 -0.68
C ALA A 90 -3.95 -0.09 0.16
N PRO A 91 -4.08 -0.34 1.47
CA PRO A 91 -2.95 -0.59 2.35
C PRO A 91 -2.26 -1.94 2.07
N GLY A 92 -1.06 -2.10 2.60
CA GLY A 92 -0.32 -3.35 2.62
C GLY A 92 -0.64 -4.21 3.84
N GLY A 93 0.04 -5.36 3.91
CA GLY A 93 -0.09 -6.33 5.00
C GLY A 93 -0.15 -7.77 4.54
N GLY A 94 0.41 -8.08 3.36
CA GLY A 94 0.58 -9.46 2.87
C GLY A 94 -0.71 -10.22 2.60
N PHE A 95 -1.84 -9.53 2.42
CA PHE A 95 -3.20 -10.07 2.28
C PHE A 95 -3.73 -10.82 3.51
N ILE A 96 -3.07 -10.70 4.67
CA ILE A 96 -3.51 -11.29 5.94
C ILE A 96 -3.81 -10.23 7.01
N MET A 97 -3.44 -9.00 6.77
CA MET A 97 -3.76 -7.82 7.56
C MET A 97 -3.73 -6.57 6.69
N GLU A 98 -4.16 -5.43 7.24
CA GLU A 98 -4.08 -4.11 6.58
C GLU A 98 -3.52 -3.07 7.54
N SER A 99 -2.49 -2.33 7.10
CA SER A 99 -1.84 -1.23 7.81
C SER A 99 -2.68 0.05 7.72
N MET A 100 -3.81 0.08 8.43
CA MET A 100 -4.85 1.09 8.24
C MET A 100 -4.41 2.51 8.56
N GLU A 101 -3.66 2.73 9.65
CA GLU A 101 -3.23 4.09 9.99
C GLU A 101 -2.10 4.57 9.08
N ALA A 102 -1.04 3.78 8.90
CA ALA A 102 0.18 4.23 8.22
C ALA A 102 0.04 4.30 6.69
N GLU A 103 -0.81 3.45 6.08
CA GLU A 103 -0.85 3.25 4.64
C GLU A 103 -2.24 3.52 4.03
N ALA A 104 -3.25 3.83 4.87
CA ALA A 104 -4.57 4.18 4.39
C ALA A 104 -5.05 5.54 4.94
N MET A 105 -5.22 5.69 6.24
CA MET A 105 -5.81 6.90 6.81
C MET A 105 -4.90 8.12 6.73
N LYS A 106 -3.58 7.97 6.95
CA LYS A 106 -2.63 9.09 6.80
C LYS A 106 -2.56 9.61 5.36
N PRO A 107 -2.28 8.77 4.34
CA PRO A 107 -2.33 9.25 2.97
C PRO A 107 -3.70 9.79 2.58
N ALA A 108 -4.81 9.21 3.04
CA ALA A 108 -6.14 9.71 2.72
C ALA A 108 -6.38 11.15 3.22
N ARG A 109 -5.98 11.44 4.46
CA ARG A 109 -6.05 12.81 5.01
C ARG A 109 -5.15 13.76 4.23
N TRP A 110 -3.92 13.32 3.93
CA TRP A 110 -2.98 14.11 3.14
C TRP A 110 -3.52 14.45 1.74
N PHE A 111 -4.13 13.51 1.03
CA PHE A 111 -4.78 13.76 -0.26
C PHE A 111 -5.93 14.75 -0.12
N ALA A 112 -6.78 14.59 0.90
CA ALA A 112 -7.88 15.52 1.16
C ALA A 112 -7.39 16.95 1.45
N ASP A 113 -6.30 17.10 2.21
CA ASP A 113 -5.66 18.40 2.47
C ASP A 113 -5.13 19.07 1.19
N HIS A 114 -4.78 18.27 0.16
CA HIS A 114 -4.38 18.74 -1.17
C HIS A 114 -5.52 18.83 -2.18
N GLY A 115 -6.78 18.72 -1.73
CA GLY A 115 -7.96 18.90 -2.57
C GLY A 115 -8.37 17.65 -3.38
N ILE A 116 -7.75 16.50 -3.14
CA ILE A 116 -8.05 15.23 -3.82
C ILE A 116 -8.96 14.38 -2.93
N ALA A 117 -10.10 13.94 -3.43
CA ALA A 117 -10.97 13.02 -2.70
C ALA A 117 -10.30 11.66 -2.53
N ALA A 118 -10.14 11.18 -1.30
CA ALA A 118 -9.53 9.89 -1.04
C ALA A 118 -10.57 8.87 -0.59
N PHE A 119 -10.39 7.63 -1.03
CA PHE A 119 -11.28 6.51 -0.74
C PHE A 119 -10.44 5.37 -0.19
N VAL A 120 -10.53 5.13 1.12
CA VAL A 120 -9.80 4.05 1.78
C VAL A 120 -10.51 2.73 1.51
N LEU A 121 -9.82 1.82 0.84
CA LEU A 121 -10.29 0.48 0.58
C LEU A 121 -9.86 -0.46 1.72
N LYS A 122 -10.82 -0.98 2.48
CA LYS A 122 -10.65 -2.12 3.38
C LYS A 122 -11.11 -3.36 2.61
N TYR A 123 -10.17 -4.16 2.13
CA TYR A 123 -10.44 -5.30 1.24
C TYR A 123 -10.47 -6.63 1.98
N ARG A 124 -11.05 -7.66 1.37
CA ARG A 124 -11.10 -9.00 1.96
C ARG A 124 -9.72 -9.63 2.04
N LEU A 125 -9.45 -10.25 3.17
CA LEU A 125 -8.16 -10.85 3.51
C LEU A 125 -8.23 -12.37 3.51
N ASP A 126 -7.06 -13.01 3.44
CA ASP A 126 -6.92 -14.42 3.77
C ASP A 126 -7.16 -14.61 5.28
N PRO A 127 -7.85 -15.70 5.71
CA PRO A 127 -8.13 -15.94 7.11
C PRO A 127 -6.85 -16.20 7.92
N THR A 128 -6.82 -15.69 9.14
CA THR A 128 -5.74 -15.90 10.10
C THR A 128 -6.29 -16.44 11.42
N PRO A 129 -5.47 -17.20 12.20
CA PRO A 129 -5.91 -17.72 13.49
C PRO A 129 -6.44 -16.63 14.42
N ALA A 130 -7.50 -16.91 15.21
CA ALA A 130 -8.10 -15.94 16.12
C ALA A 130 -7.11 -15.46 17.20
N GLY A 131 -6.31 -16.37 17.79
CA GLY A 131 -5.33 -16.04 18.84
C GLY A 131 -4.15 -15.21 18.31
N MET A 132 -3.70 -14.22 19.09
CA MET A 132 -2.65 -13.30 18.68
C MET A 132 -1.29 -13.99 18.46
N ASP A 133 -0.91 -14.95 19.29
CA ASP A 133 0.37 -15.67 19.14
C ASP A 133 0.38 -16.58 17.92
N ALA A 134 -0.74 -17.26 17.64
CA ALA A 134 -0.92 -18.05 16.44
C ALA A 134 -0.92 -17.17 15.19
N PHE A 135 -1.56 -15.99 15.25
CA PHE A 135 -1.50 -14.98 14.18
C PHE A 135 -0.06 -14.51 13.93
N ARG A 136 0.69 -14.18 14.98
CA ARG A 136 2.11 -13.77 14.84
C ARG A 136 2.91 -14.83 14.12
N SER A 137 2.77 -16.11 14.51
CA SER A 137 3.45 -17.22 13.87
C SER A 137 3.06 -17.36 12.39
N ALA A 138 1.78 -17.25 12.06
CA ALA A 138 1.28 -17.30 10.69
C ALA A 138 1.79 -16.10 9.85
N ALA A 139 1.80 -14.90 10.41
CA ALA A 139 2.31 -13.71 9.75
C ALA A 139 3.82 -13.82 9.45
N LEU A 140 4.61 -14.31 10.41
CA LEU A 140 6.04 -14.57 10.20
C LEU A 140 6.28 -15.56 9.06
N ALA A 141 5.56 -16.68 9.04
CA ALA A 141 5.66 -17.67 7.98
C ALA A 141 5.28 -17.08 6.61
N ARG A 142 4.22 -16.25 6.56
CA ARG A 142 3.76 -15.59 5.32
C ARG A 142 4.83 -14.65 4.77
N PHE A 143 5.40 -13.78 5.61
CA PHE A 143 6.42 -12.83 5.19
C PHE A 143 7.76 -13.50 4.85
N ALA A 144 8.15 -14.56 5.58
CA ALA A 144 9.33 -15.35 5.24
C ALA A 144 9.18 -16.03 3.86
N ALA A 145 7.99 -16.56 3.57
CA ALA A 145 7.69 -17.11 2.25
C ALA A 145 7.73 -16.04 1.15
N ALA A 146 7.17 -14.85 1.41
CA ALA A 146 7.21 -13.71 0.48
C ALA A 146 8.65 -13.25 0.21
N ALA A 147 9.51 -13.15 1.24
CA ALA A 147 10.92 -12.81 1.10
C ALA A 147 11.69 -13.88 0.29
N ALA A 148 11.42 -15.17 0.53
CA ALA A 148 12.02 -16.26 -0.23
C ALA A 148 11.58 -16.26 -1.70
N MET A 149 10.34 -15.88 -1.99
CA MET A 149 9.86 -15.68 -3.37
C MET A 149 10.46 -14.42 -3.99
N GLY A 150 10.45 -13.30 -3.27
CA GLY A 150 11.02 -12.04 -3.72
C GLY A 150 12.52 -12.09 -3.98
N ALA A 151 13.25 -12.99 -3.31
CA ALA A 151 14.67 -13.25 -3.60
C ALA A 151 14.89 -13.97 -4.94
N LYS A 152 13.86 -14.58 -5.53
CA LYS A 152 13.90 -15.20 -6.85
C LYS A 152 13.58 -14.14 -7.90
N SER A 153 14.52 -13.87 -8.78
CA SER A 153 14.30 -12.98 -9.91
C SER A 153 13.07 -13.44 -10.72
N GLY A 154 12.13 -12.53 -10.96
CA GLY A 154 10.95 -12.76 -11.81
C GLY A 154 9.77 -13.49 -11.14
N ALA A 155 9.76 -13.67 -9.81
CA ALA A 155 8.59 -14.23 -9.13
C ALA A 155 7.39 -13.26 -9.23
N ASP A 156 6.37 -13.63 -9.99
CA ASP A 156 5.08 -12.93 -10.03
C ASP A 156 4.26 -13.36 -8.81
N ILE A 157 3.91 -12.39 -7.98
CA ILE A 157 3.02 -12.57 -6.82
C ILE A 157 1.71 -11.91 -7.16
N ALA A 158 0.67 -12.71 -7.32
CA ALA A 158 -0.67 -12.23 -7.63
C ALA A 158 -1.49 -11.95 -6.35
N ALA A 159 -2.40 -10.99 -6.44
CA ALA A 159 -3.40 -10.75 -5.42
C ALA A 159 -4.43 -11.89 -5.35
N PRO A 160 -4.99 -12.20 -4.16
CA PRO A 160 -6.17 -13.06 -4.07
C PRO A 160 -7.30 -12.51 -4.95
N ALA A 161 -8.02 -13.42 -5.62
CA ALA A 161 -9.10 -13.03 -6.53
C ALA A 161 -10.19 -12.20 -5.83
N SER A 162 -10.45 -12.46 -4.53
CA SER A 162 -11.36 -11.68 -3.71
C SER A 162 -10.90 -10.24 -3.54
N ALA A 163 -9.61 -10.01 -3.22
CA ALA A 163 -9.04 -8.69 -3.04
C ALA A 163 -9.04 -7.90 -4.37
N LEU A 164 -8.68 -8.55 -5.49
CA LEU A 164 -8.77 -7.92 -6.81
C LEU A 164 -10.20 -7.51 -7.16
N ALA A 165 -11.18 -8.38 -6.87
CA ALA A 165 -12.59 -8.06 -7.10
C ALA A 165 -13.05 -6.85 -6.27
N ASP A 166 -12.53 -6.69 -5.05
CA ASP A 166 -12.81 -5.55 -4.17
C ASP A 166 -12.21 -4.25 -4.73
N ALA A 167 -10.95 -4.28 -5.21
CA ALA A 167 -10.34 -3.13 -5.88
C ALA A 167 -11.12 -2.72 -7.15
N GLN A 168 -11.52 -3.68 -7.95
CA GLN A 168 -12.35 -3.42 -9.14
C GLN A 168 -13.71 -2.81 -8.78
N ALA A 169 -14.36 -3.32 -7.72
CA ALA A 169 -15.63 -2.78 -7.23
C ALA A 169 -15.47 -1.35 -6.69
N ALA A 170 -14.38 -1.07 -5.96
CA ALA A 170 -14.06 0.26 -5.45
C ALA A 170 -13.89 1.26 -6.58
N MET A 171 -13.10 0.95 -7.62
CA MET A 171 -12.91 1.82 -8.78
C MET A 171 -14.23 2.12 -9.50
N ARG A 172 -15.04 1.08 -9.75
CA ARG A 172 -16.37 1.26 -10.36
C ARG A 172 -17.30 2.11 -9.49
N LEU A 173 -17.31 1.89 -8.18
CA LEU A 173 -18.15 2.64 -7.24
C LEU A 173 -17.79 4.13 -7.23
N VAL A 174 -16.49 4.45 -7.17
CA VAL A 174 -16.03 5.85 -7.19
C VAL A 174 -16.47 6.54 -8.48
N ARG A 175 -16.28 5.91 -9.63
CA ARG A 175 -16.72 6.46 -10.92
C ARG A 175 -18.25 6.60 -11.03
N ALA A 176 -18.98 5.58 -10.60
CA ALA A 176 -20.45 5.60 -10.65
C ALA A 176 -21.08 6.68 -9.78
N ARG A 177 -20.45 6.98 -8.62
CA ARG A 177 -20.93 8.00 -7.67
C ARG A 177 -20.12 9.30 -7.71
N ALA A 178 -19.31 9.53 -8.72
CA ALA A 178 -18.38 10.66 -8.84
C ALA A 178 -19.04 12.01 -8.55
N ARG A 179 -20.25 12.24 -9.10
CA ARG A 179 -21.02 13.49 -8.88
C ARG A 179 -21.36 13.71 -7.40
N GLN A 180 -21.64 12.64 -6.63
CA GLN A 180 -21.96 12.73 -5.20
C GLN A 180 -20.81 13.33 -4.39
N TRP A 181 -19.58 13.12 -4.84
CA TRP A 181 -18.35 13.54 -4.17
C TRP A 181 -17.63 14.69 -4.86
N ASN A 182 -18.27 15.33 -5.86
CA ASN A 182 -17.66 16.38 -6.68
C ASN A 182 -16.34 15.91 -7.33
N VAL A 183 -16.33 14.68 -7.84
CA VAL A 183 -15.21 14.02 -8.52
C VAL A 183 -15.47 13.95 -10.03
N ASP A 184 -14.44 14.17 -10.83
CA ASP A 184 -14.41 13.87 -12.25
C ASP A 184 -14.15 12.36 -12.43
N PRO A 185 -15.06 11.58 -13.03
CA PRO A 185 -14.87 10.15 -13.22
C PRO A 185 -13.68 9.77 -14.12
N SER A 186 -13.10 10.71 -14.85
CA SER A 186 -11.88 10.52 -15.65
C SER A 186 -10.59 10.90 -14.89
N ARG A 187 -10.69 11.21 -13.61
CA ARG A 187 -9.56 11.60 -12.74
C ARG A 187 -9.56 10.79 -11.44
N VAL A 188 -9.58 9.45 -11.57
CA VAL A 188 -9.60 8.51 -10.45
C VAL A 188 -8.32 7.68 -10.44
N ALA A 189 -7.39 8.00 -9.55
CA ALA A 189 -6.14 7.27 -9.34
C ALA A 189 -6.35 6.03 -8.47
N TYR A 190 -5.37 5.15 -8.52
CA TYR A 190 -5.19 4.09 -7.54
C TYR A 190 -3.81 4.21 -6.89
N MET A 191 -3.76 4.10 -5.57
CA MET A 191 -2.52 4.05 -4.80
C MET A 191 -2.52 2.79 -3.94
N GLY A 192 -1.47 1.99 -4.06
CA GLY A 192 -1.31 0.77 -3.28
C GLY A 192 0.04 0.69 -2.58
N PHE A 193 0.04 0.10 -1.39
CA PHE A 193 1.24 -0.18 -0.61
C PHE A 193 1.46 -1.69 -0.53
N SER A 194 2.64 -2.22 -0.84
CA SER A 194 2.97 -3.65 -0.71
C SER A 194 1.89 -4.55 -1.36
N ALA A 195 1.14 -5.32 -0.59
CA ALA A 195 0.01 -6.13 -1.06
C ALA A 195 -1.02 -5.29 -1.86
N GLY A 196 -1.33 -4.07 -1.40
CA GLY A 196 -2.18 -3.14 -2.14
C GLY A 196 -1.58 -2.71 -3.48
N ALA A 197 -0.26 -2.60 -3.59
CA ALA A 197 0.43 -2.30 -4.84
C ALA A 197 0.46 -3.50 -5.79
N ILE A 198 0.60 -4.72 -5.28
CA ILE A 198 0.43 -5.96 -6.05
C ILE A 198 -0.98 -6.01 -6.65
N MET A 199 -1.99 -5.76 -5.82
CA MET A 199 -3.39 -5.68 -6.27
C MET A 199 -3.60 -4.60 -7.33
N GLY A 200 -2.95 -3.43 -7.20
CA GLY A 200 -2.98 -2.37 -8.21
C GLY A 200 -2.34 -2.79 -9.55
N THR A 201 -1.25 -3.54 -9.51
CA THR A 201 -0.63 -4.11 -10.71
C THR A 201 -1.57 -5.10 -11.40
N ASP A 202 -2.21 -5.98 -10.64
CA ASP A 202 -3.20 -6.92 -11.19
C ASP A 202 -4.47 -6.21 -11.70
N LEU A 203 -4.88 -5.12 -11.06
CA LEU A 203 -5.98 -4.27 -11.54
C LEU A 203 -5.70 -3.70 -12.93
N VAL A 204 -4.48 -3.18 -13.15
CA VAL A 204 -4.04 -2.67 -14.45
C VAL A 204 -3.92 -3.81 -15.47
N LYS A 205 -3.34 -4.94 -15.08
CA LYS A 205 -3.17 -6.13 -15.92
C LYS A 205 -4.53 -6.72 -16.38
N ALA A 206 -5.50 -6.76 -15.48
CA ALA A 206 -6.83 -7.27 -15.77
C ALA A 206 -7.61 -6.38 -16.75
N ALA A 207 -7.34 -5.08 -16.77
CA ALA A 207 -7.95 -4.08 -17.65
C ALA A 207 -9.48 -4.19 -17.77
N ALA A 208 -10.17 -4.58 -16.68
CA ALA A 208 -11.60 -4.79 -16.69
C ALA A 208 -12.35 -3.46 -16.93
N PRO A 209 -13.52 -3.47 -17.60
CA PRO A 209 -14.27 -2.26 -17.91
C PRO A 209 -14.56 -1.41 -16.64
N GLY A 210 -14.22 -0.11 -16.70
CA GLY A 210 -14.46 0.86 -15.64
C GLY A 210 -13.54 0.75 -14.42
N THR A 211 -12.49 -0.09 -14.47
CA THR A 211 -11.58 -0.31 -13.33
C THR A 211 -10.19 0.25 -13.53
N MET A 212 -9.77 0.55 -14.76
CA MET A 212 -8.46 1.12 -15.05
C MET A 212 -8.30 2.47 -14.34
N PRO A 213 -7.27 2.67 -13.50
CA PRO A 213 -7.02 3.98 -12.91
C PRO A 213 -6.45 4.95 -13.95
N ASP A 214 -6.63 6.25 -13.71
CA ASP A 214 -6.08 7.31 -14.57
C ASP A 214 -4.62 7.63 -14.21
N LEU A 215 -4.21 7.38 -12.95
CA LEU A 215 -2.83 7.35 -12.46
C LEU A 215 -2.67 6.15 -11.50
N PHE A 216 -1.49 5.53 -11.48
CA PHE A 216 -1.19 4.43 -10.56
C PHE A 216 0.08 4.76 -9.75
N ALA A 217 -0.03 4.78 -8.41
CA ALA A 217 1.09 4.90 -7.49
C ALA A 217 1.31 3.55 -6.76
N ALA A 218 2.44 2.93 -7.00
CA ALA A 218 2.85 1.64 -6.42
C ALA A 218 4.00 1.85 -5.42
N ILE A 219 3.72 1.64 -4.14
CA ILE A 219 4.69 1.89 -3.06
C ILE A 219 5.20 0.56 -2.54
N TYR A 220 6.51 0.35 -2.64
CA TYR A 220 7.23 -0.92 -2.40
C TYR A 220 6.47 -2.15 -2.97
N PRO A 221 6.16 -2.12 -4.30
CA PRO A 221 5.47 -3.21 -4.98
C PRO A 221 6.37 -4.44 -5.14
N ASN A 222 5.76 -5.57 -5.52
CA ASN A 222 6.49 -6.63 -6.21
C ASN A 222 7.08 -6.07 -7.51
N MET A 223 8.40 -6.19 -7.70
CA MET A 223 9.13 -5.59 -8.81
C MET A 223 9.28 -6.53 -10.02
N ALA A 224 8.56 -7.66 -10.05
CA ALA A 224 8.58 -8.61 -11.18
C ALA A 224 8.08 -7.95 -12.48
N ALA A 225 8.55 -8.46 -13.61
CA ALA A 225 8.04 -8.05 -14.91
C ALA A 225 6.54 -8.39 -15.05
N THR A 226 5.80 -7.52 -15.73
CA THR A 226 4.38 -7.73 -15.98
C THR A 226 4.00 -7.35 -17.41
N THR A 227 2.86 -7.83 -17.88
CA THR A 227 2.29 -7.39 -19.15
C THR A 227 1.62 -6.04 -18.93
N VAL A 228 2.00 -5.06 -19.74
CA VAL A 228 1.48 -3.70 -19.70
C VAL A 228 0.75 -3.42 -21.01
N THR A 229 -0.52 -3.05 -20.90
CA THR A 229 -1.33 -2.69 -22.09
C THR A 229 -0.99 -1.27 -22.57
N GLU A 230 -1.26 -0.97 -23.83
CA GLU A 230 -1.09 0.37 -24.39
C GLU A 230 -1.90 1.47 -23.68
N ASN A 231 -2.98 1.10 -22.99
CA ASN A 231 -3.85 1.99 -22.22
C ASN A 231 -3.49 2.04 -20.72
N ALA A 232 -2.40 1.40 -20.30
CA ALA A 232 -1.99 1.44 -18.90
C ALA A 232 -1.74 2.88 -18.43
N PRO A 233 -2.09 3.22 -17.17
CA PRO A 233 -1.91 4.57 -16.65
C PRO A 233 -0.44 4.94 -16.50
N PRO A 234 -0.09 6.23 -16.38
CA PRO A 234 1.20 6.63 -15.85
C PRO A 234 1.45 5.97 -14.49
N LEU A 235 2.67 5.48 -14.27
CA LEU A 235 3.07 4.77 -13.06
C LEU A 235 4.07 5.59 -12.25
N PHE A 236 3.81 5.73 -10.94
CA PHE A 236 4.77 6.19 -9.95
C PHE A 236 5.19 5.03 -9.07
N VAL A 237 6.50 4.84 -8.86
CA VAL A 237 7.04 3.77 -7.99
C VAL A 237 7.98 4.38 -6.97
N ALA A 238 7.81 4.00 -5.69
CA ALA A 238 8.75 4.33 -4.61
C ALA A 238 9.18 3.06 -3.88
N VAL A 239 10.48 2.80 -3.82
CA VAL A 239 11.08 1.61 -3.18
C VAL A 239 12.32 1.99 -2.39
N ALA A 240 12.76 1.14 -1.47
CA ALA A 240 14.05 1.25 -0.81
C ALA A 240 15.02 0.17 -1.31
N SER A 241 16.31 0.51 -1.47
CA SER A 241 17.33 -0.46 -1.90
C SER A 241 17.58 -1.57 -0.88
N ASP A 242 17.31 -1.28 0.40
CA ASP A 242 17.43 -2.21 1.52
C ASP A 242 16.10 -2.94 1.85
N ASP A 243 15.13 -2.94 0.90
CA ASP A 243 13.87 -3.69 1.02
C ASP A 243 14.18 -5.21 1.09
N GLU A 244 13.91 -5.82 2.21
CA GLU A 244 14.19 -7.22 2.50
C GLU A 244 13.26 -8.20 1.79
N LEU A 245 12.10 -7.72 1.30
CA LEU A 245 11.15 -8.53 0.52
C LEU A 245 11.44 -8.48 -0.98
N PHE A 246 11.58 -7.29 -1.54
CA PHE A 246 11.60 -7.09 -2.99
C PHE A 246 12.86 -6.41 -3.52
N GLY A 247 13.74 -5.90 -2.65
CA GLY A 247 14.93 -5.16 -3.07
C GLY A 247 15.91 -5.93 -3.96
N LYS A 248 15.84 -7.28 -3.98
CA LYS A 248 16.68 -8.12 -4.84
C LYS A 248 16.06 -8.44 -6.21
N GLN A 249 14.83 -8.03 -6.47
CA GLN A 249 14.14 -8.31 -7.74
C GLN A 249 14.59 -7.43 -8.92
N GLY A 250 15.36 -6.37 -8.66
CA GLY A 250 15.66 -5.34 -9.66
C GLY A 250 14.44 -4.46 -9.96
N TYR A 251 14.34 -3.97 -11.20
CA TYR A 251 13.34 -2.95 -11.57
C TYR A 251 12.49 -3.37 -12.78
N ALA A 252 12.13 -4.64 -12.89
CA ALA A 252 11.44 -5.17 -14.05
C ALA A 252 10.00 -4.63 -14.19
N LEU A 253 9.33 -4.27 -13.09
CA LEU A 253 7.99 -3.66 -13.12
C LEU A 253 8.00 -2.30 -13.86
N PRO A 254 8.75 -1.27 -13.44
CA PRO A 254 8.81 0.01 -14.15
C PRO A 254 9.42 -0.14 -15.55
N GLU A 255 10.34 -1.07 -15.76
CA GLU A 255 10.88 -1.37 -17.10
C GLU A 255 9.79 -1.94 -18.03
N SER A 256 8.82 -2.69 -17.52
CA SER A 256 7.67 -3.16 -18.29
C SER A 256 6.82 -1.98 -18.82
N TRP A 257 6.58 -0.96 -17.99
CA TRP A 257 5.92 0.29 -18.40
C TRP A 257 6.72 1.03 -19.49
N ARG A 258 8.02 1.20 -19.26
CA ARG A 258 8.90 1.87 -20.23
C ARG A 258 8.90 1.18 -21.58
N ARG A 259 8.99 -0.15 -21.61
CA ARG A 259 8.95 -0.95 -22.86
C ARG A 259 7.61 -0.85 -23.58
N ALA A 260 6.51 -0.71 -22.85
CA ALA A 260 5.18 -0.48 -23.42
C ALA A 260 4.96 0.97 -23.87
N GLY A 261 5.97 1.85 -23.80
CA GLY A 261 5.85 3.26 -24.15
C GLY A 261 4.95 4.06 -23.18
N ARG A 262 4.74 3.54 -21.95
CA ARG A 262 3.91 4.22 -20.94
C ARG A 262 4.77 5.07 -19.99
N PRO A 263 4.26 6.24 -19.56
CA PRO A 263 4.97 7.08 -18.62
C PRO A 263 5.23 6.34 -17.30
N VAL A 264 6.44 6.46 -16.78
CA VAL A 264 6.83 5.86 -15.50
C VAL A 264 7.84 6.75 -14.80
N GLU A 265 7.66 6.92 -13.50
CA GLU A 265 8.59 7.58 -12.59
C GLU A 265 8.97 6.61 -11.48
N LEU A 266 10.27 6.41 -11.25
CA LEU A 266 10.82 5.48 -10.26
C LEU A 266 11.72 6.22 -9.29
N HIS A 267 11.43 6.10 -7.99
CA HIS A 267 12.26 6.59 -6.89
C HIS A 267 12.82 5.42 -6.10
N VAL A 268 14.15 5.34 -6.04
CA VAL A 268 14.87 4.33 -5.27
C VAL A 268 15.60 5.03 -4.14
N TYR A 269 15.15 4.81 -2.91
CA TYR A 269 15.76 5.38 -1.71
C TYR A 269 16.83 4.44 -1.18
N GLU A 270 17.94 4.99 -0.69
CA GLU A 270 19.05 4.18 -0.17
C GLU A 270 18.62 3.30 1.00
N HIS A 271 17.85 3.88 1.94
CA HIS A 271 17.37 3.20 3.12
C HIS A 271 15.89 3.49 3.38
N GLY A 272 15.19 2.48 3.88
CA GLY A 272 13.77 2.52 4.22
C GLY A 272 13.28 1.16 4.70
N GLY A 273 13.84 0.08 4.15
CA GLY A 273 13.32 -1.28 4.30
C GLY A 273 12.00 -1.46 3.58
N HIS A 274 11.36 -2.60 3.74
CA HIS A 274 9.99 -2.80 3.29
C HIS A 274 9.00 -2.17 4.27
N GLY A 275 7.91 -1.59 3.77
CA GLY A 275 6.85 -1.05 4.63
C GLY A 275 7.21 0.26 5.33
N PHE A 276 7.99 1.13 4.69
CA PHE A 276 8.34 2.43 5.29
C PHE A 276 7.13 3.36 5.50
N GLY A 277 5.94 3.00 4.98
CA GLY A 277 4.69 3.72 5.18
C GLY A 277 4.65 5.08 4.50
N PHE A 278 3.56 5.83 4.75
CA PHE A 278 3.38 7.13 4.11
C PHE A 278 4.37 8.20 4.59
N ASP A 279 4.80 8.15 5.84
CA ASP A 279 5.77 9.12 6.38
C ASP A 279 7.23 8.82 5.95
N GLY A 280 7.48 7.64 5.38
CA GLY A 280 8.83 7.13 5.24
C GLY A 280 9.44 6.72 6.59
N LYS A 281 10.69 6.28 6.58
CA LYS A 281 11.41 5.91 7.80
C LYS A 281 12.22 7.10 8.31
N PRO A 282 11.95 7.61 9.51
CA PRO A 282 12.69 8.75 10.06
C PRO A 282 14.21 8.53 10.05
N GLY A 283 14.96 9.56 9.68
CA GLY A 283 16.43 9.50 9.62
C GLY A 283 16.99 8.77 8.40
N THR A 284 16.16 8.38 7.43
CA THR A 284 16.58 7.76 6.17
C THR A 284 16.17 8.60 4.96
N THR A 285 16.69 8.24 3.78
CA THR A 285 16.36 8.93 2.53
C THR A 285 14.92 8.72 2.08
N SER A 286 14.22 7.68 2.60
CA SER A 286 12.80 7.49 2.34
C SER A 286 11.89 8.47 3.11
N ALA A 287 12.40 9.17 4.13
CA ALA A 287 11.64 10.20 4.80
C ALA A 287 11.29 11.33 3.82
N GLY A 288 9.99 11.68 3.74
CA GLY A 288 9.52 12.72 2.81
C GLY A 288 9.39 12.30 1.35
N TRP A 289 9.37 11.00 1.03
CA TRP A 289 9.14 10.48 -0.32
C TRP A 289 7.82 11.01 -0.95
N ASN A 290 6.83 11.34 -0.11
CA ASN A 290 5.55 11.92 -0.51
C ASN A 290 5.69 13.30 -1.16
N ALA A 291 6.82 14.00 -0.97
CA ALA A 291 7.12 15.24 -1.70
C ALA A 291 7.36 14.97 -3.20
N ALA A 292 8.00 13.86 -3.54
CA ALA A 292 8.16 13.42 -4.94
C ALA A 292 6.80 13.07 -5.55
N LEU A 293 5.95 12.33 -4.81
CA LEU A 293 4.58 12.05 -5.23
C LEU A 293 3.78 13.33 -5.48
N LEU A 294 3.90 14.34 -4.61
CA LEU A 294 3.24 15.64 -4.79
C LEU A 294 3.71 16.35 -6.06
N GLY A 295 5.02 16.31 -6.35
CA GLY A 295 5.60 16.84 -7.58
C GLY A 295 5.03 16.15 -8.82
N TRP A 296 4.94 14.83 -8.79
CA TRP A 296 4.38 14.01 -9.86
C TRP A 296 2.89 14.30 -10.10
N LEU A 297 2.08 14.37 -9.02
CA LEU A 297 0.65 14.74 -9.12
C LEU A 297 0.47 16.14 -9.73
N ARG A 298 1.33 17.10 -9.35
CA ARG A 298 1.32 18.46 -9.92
C ARG A 298 1.63 18.44 -11.41
N ALA A 299 2.65 17.69 -11.83
CA ALA A 299 3.03 17.56 -13.23
C ALA A 299 1.89 16.97 -14.10
N HIS A 300 1.07 16.10 -13.52
CA HIS A 300 -0.11 15.54 -14.16
C HIS A 300 -1.38 16.40 -14.02
N GLY A 301 -1.31 17.62 -13.45
CA GLY A 301 -2.45 18.52 -13.32
C GLY A 301 -3.47 18.12 -12.24
N TRP A 302 -3.10 17.26 -11.28
CA TRP A 302 -4.05 16.72 -10.29
C TRP A 302 -4.30 17.64 -9.10
N LEU A 303 -3.50 18.68 -8.93
CA LEU A 303 -3.63 19.66 -7.85
C LEU A 303 -4.40 20.94 -8.27
N THR A 304 -4.92 20.96 -9.49
CA THR A 304 -5.71 22.08 -10.04
C THR A 304 -7.05 21.56 -10.55
N ARG A 305 -8.03 22.47 -10.63
CA ARG A 305 -9.36 22.20 -11.25
C ARG A 305 -9.26 22.15 -12.75
#